data_c1b8a6d636cab6e0f49ee45e5e032025
#
_entry.id   c1b8a6d636cab6e0f49ee45e5e032025
#
_cell.length_a   1.000
_cell.length_b   1.000
_cell.length_c   1.000
_cell.angle_alpha   90.00
_cell.angle_beta   90.00
_cell.angle_gamma   90.00
#
_symmetry.space_group_name_H-M   'P 1'
#
loop_
_entity.id
_entity.type
_entity.pdbx_description
1 polymer ?
#
loop_
_entity_poly.entity_id
_entity_poly.type
_entity_poly.pdbx_seq_one_letter_code
_entity_poly.pdbx_strand_id
1 'polypeptide(L)'
;MKKKPEPAGVPVDFHSGEEQGSGWETADDRREIDQTNRMIENKRASLRRAGELVAEEFGKLDFVHKVVLFGSVSKPPFKEMSPIRRLRQTGLKVWHESKDVDLAVWVSDLTRLDALRLARSRAVNRHQTEIGDRLWPGVPHHQVDVFLLEEGTNRYRGNLCSYGTCPKGKPECNEPGCGAQPLLRIYEGFHFDPMAPFGEYAEVLFVR
;
A
#
# COMPACT_ATOMS: atom_id res chain seq x y z
N MET A 1 -56.74 -11.78 26.62
CA MET A 1 -55.34 -11.51 26.29
C MET A 1 -55.06 -10.04 26.56
N LYS A 2 -54.31 -9.76 27.65
CA LYS A 2 -53.95 -8.38 28.05
C LYS A 2 -52.60 -8.02 27.43
N LYS A 3 -52.54 -6.95 26.60
CA LYS A 3 -51.29 -6.39 26.07
C LYS A 3 -50.45 -5.81 27.19
N LYS A 4 -49.18 -6.17 27.20
CA LYS A 4 -48.14 -5.61 28.06
C LYS A 4 -47.73 -4.23 27.52
N PRO A 5 -47.53 -3.20 28.35
CA PRO A 5 -47.07 -1.90 27.89
C PRO A 5 -45.57 -1.93 27.53
N GLU A 6 -45.20 -1.23 26.45
CA GLU A 6 -43.81 -0.98 26.05
C GLU A 6 -43.13 -0.02 27.03
N PRO A 7 -41.82 -0.22 27.34
CA PRO A 7 -41.10 0.72 28.16
C PRO A 7 -40.73 1.96 27.36
N ALA A 8 -40.98 3.12 27.96
CA ALA A 8 -40.61 4.44 27.45
C ALA A 8 -39.08 4.54 27.20
N GLY A 9 -38.73 4.99 26.01
CA GLY A 9 -37.33 5.26 25.65
C GLY A 9 -36.73 6.36 26.49
N VAL A 10 -35.60 6.07 27.12
CA VAL A 10 -34.76 7.04 27.81
C VAL A 10 -33.98 7.82 26.71
N PRO A 11 -33.99 9.15 26.72
CA PRO A 11 -33.16 9.92 25.80
C PRO A 11 -31.70 9.69 26.14
N VAL A 12 -30.92 9.21 25.16
CA VAL A 12 -29.46 9.10 25.27
C VAL A 12 -28.91 10.48 24.93
N ASP A 13 -28.53 11.23 25.95
CA ASP A 13 -27.73 12.45 25.80
C ASP A 13 -26.37 12.07 25.23
N PHE A 14 -26.16 12.40 23.97
CA PHE A 14 -24.84 12.44 23.35
C PHE A 14 -24.07 13.63 23.95
N HIS A 15 -23.51 13.44 25.11
CA HIS A 15 -22.43 14.30 25.54
C HIS A 15 -21.25 14.13 24.58
N SER A 16 -20.92 15.18 23.84
CA SER A 16 -19.64 15.40 23.19
C SER A 16 -18.56 15.34 24.27
N GLY A 17 -18.09 14.13 24.58
CA GLY A 17 -16.96 13.92 25.49
C GLY A 17 -15.72 14.47 24.82
N GLU A 18 -15.28 15.65 25.23
CA GLU A 18 -13.88 16.05 25.11
C GLU A 18 -13.05 14.87 25.66
N GLU A 19 -12.21 14.25 24.81
CA GLU A 19 -11.26 13.22 25.19
C GLU A 19 -10.31 13.83 26.25
N GLN A 20 -10.67 13.74 27.50
CA GLN A 20 -9.77 14.02 28.62
C GLN A 20 -8.66 12.98 28.55
N GLY A 21 -7.48 13.40 28.12
CA GLY A 21 -6.28 12.58 28.10
C GLY A 21 -6.10 11.92 29.44
N SER A 22 -5.98 10.61 29.46
CA SER A 22 -5.72 9.84 30.68
C SER A 22 -4.44 10.39 31.32
N GLY A 23 -4.46 10.76 32.60
CA GLY A 23 -3.40 11.48 33.31
C GLY A 23 -2.04 10.76 33.48
N TRP A 24 -1.70 9.87 32.55
CA TRP A 24 -0.47 9.08 32.50
C TRP A 24 0.44 9.48 31.32
N GLU A 25 0.02 10.42 30.46
CA GLU A 25 0.77 10.89 29.31
C GLU A 25 1.87 11.87 29.77
N THR A 26 3.12 11.57 29.43
CA THR A 26 4.27 12.42 29.72
C THR A 26 4.68 13.27 28.51
N ALA A 27 5.47 14.32 28.75
CA ALA A 27 6.06 15.12 27.67
C ALA A 27 6.99 14.28 26.77
N ASP A 28 7.60 13.23 27.31
CA ASP A 28 8.45 12.31 26.57
C ASP A 28 7.61 11.39 25.66
N ASP A 29 6.44 10.94 26.11
CA ASP A 29 5.51 10.17 25.29
C ASP A 29 5.05 10.98 24.07
N ARG A 30 4.74 12.25 24.25
CA ARG A 30 4.38 13.14 23.12
C ARG A 30 5.49 13.32 22.13
N ARG A 31 6.72 13.53 22.60
CA ARG A 31 7.89 13.66 21.71
C ARG A 31 8.13 12.37 20.90
N GLU A 32 8.00 11.21 21.53
CA GLU A 32 8.13 9.92 20.85
C GLU A 32 7.04 9.72 19.79
N ILE A 33 5.80 10.08 20.08
CA ILE A 33 4.70 10.05 19.12
C ILE A 33 4.96 11.00 17.95
N ASP A 34 5.40 12.23 18.20
CA ASP A 34 5.69 13.20 17.14
C ASP A 34 6.86 12.73 16.26
N GLN A 35 7.87 12.12 16.85
CA GLN A 35 8.98 11.52 16.09
C GLN A 35 8.49 10.35 15.24
N THR A 36 7.70 9.45 15.83
CA THR A 36 7.11 8.30 15.13
C THR A 36 6.25 8.76 13.97
N ASN A 37 5.38 9.74 14.18
CA ASN A 37 4.53 10.29 13.13
C ASN A 37 5.33 10.89 11.97
N ARG A 38 6.39 11.65 12.25
CA ARG A 38 7.28 12.18 11.21
C ARG A 38 7.97 11.07 10.41
N MET A 39 8.40 10.00 11.08
CA MET A 39 9.00 8.85 10.38
C MET A 39 7.99 8.16 9.46
N ILE A 40 6.75 7.98 9.91
CA ILE A 40 5.67 7.37 9.12
C ILE A 40 5.32 8.25 7.90
N GLU A 41 5.22 9.56 8.08
CA GLU A 41 4.97 10.51 6.99
C GLU A 41 6.10 10.51 5.95
N ASN A 42 7.35 10.53 6.41
CA ASN A 42 8.51 10.42 5.52
C ASN A 42 8.53 9.11 4.74
N LYS A 43 8.22 7.99 5.41
CA LYS A 43 8.14 6.69 4.75
C LYS A 43 7.04 6.66 3.69
N ARG A 44 5.85 7.19 4.01
CA ARG A 44 4.74 7.28 3.07
C ARG A 44 5.08 8.14 1.85
N ALA A 45 5.70 9.30 2.06
CA ALA A 45 6.15 10.17 0.97
C ALA A 45 7.19 9.46 0.08
N SER A 46 8.12 8.71 0.68
CA SER A 46 9.10 7.91 -0.02
C SER A 46 8.47 6.81 -0.87
N LEU A 47 7.54 6.03 -0.30
CA LEU A 47 6.79 5.00 -1.00
C LEU A 47 6.01 5.58 -2.18
N ARG A 48 5.31 6.71 -1.98
CA ARG A 48 4.59 7.39 -3.04
C ARG A 48 5.51 7.79 -4.19
N ARG A 49 6.65 8.43 -3.87
CA ARG A 49 7.63 8.83 -4.89
C ARG A 49 8.18 7.65 -5.66
N ALA A 50 8.45 6.54 -4.99
CA ALA A 50 8.86 5.31 -5.66
C ALA A 50 7.80 4.80 -6.64
N GLY A 51 6.51 4.83 -6.26
CA GLY A 51 5.39 4.47 -7.12
C GLY A 51 5.29 5.36 -8.37
N GLU A 52 5.44 6.68 -8.21
CA GLU A 52 5.46 7.64 -9.32
C GLU A 52 6.60 7.35 -10.30
N LEU A 53 7.81 7.11 -9.79
CA LEU A 53 8.97 6.78 -10.63
C LEU A 53 8.79 5.46 -11.38
N VAL A 54 8.15 4.47 -10.75
CA VAL A 54 7.82 3.21 -11.43
C VAL A 54 6.80 3.45 -12.54
N ALA A 55 5.78 4.28 -12.30
CA ALA A 55 4.81 4.65 -13.33
C ALA A 55 5.46 5.40 -14.50
N GLU A 56 6.39 6.33 -14.23
CA GLU A 56 7.19 7.02 -15.24
C GLU A 56 7.99 6.02 -16.13
N GLU A 57 8.68 5.06 -15.50
CA GLU A 57 9.46 4.06 -16.25
C GLU A 57 8.58 3.08 -17.03
N PHE A 58 7.42 2.69 -16.45
CA PHE A 58 6.45 1.84 -17.13
C PHE A 58 5.80 2.53 -18.33
N GLY A 59 5.51 3.84 -18.21
CA GLY A 59 4.95 4.64 -19.29
C GLY A 59 5.84 4.73 -20.54
N LYS A 60 7.13 4.42 -20.43
CA LYS A 60 8.04 4.32 -21.58
C LYS A 60 7.88 3.02 -22.39
N LEU A 61 7.21 2.02 -21.81
CA LEU A 61 6.99 0.73 -22.44
C LEU A 61 5.70 0.78 -23.27
N ASP A 62 5.81 0.46 -24.57
CA ASP A 62 4.72 0.57 -25.56
C ASP A 62 3.52 -0.33 -25.28
N PHE A 63 3.72 -1.42 -24.56
CA PHE A 63 2.68 -2.39 -24.15
C PHE A 63 2.04 -2.10 -22.79
N VAL A 64 2.45 -1.02 -22.11
CA VAL A 64 1.81 -0.54 -20.88
C VAL A 64 0.82 0.57 -21.22
N HIS A 65 -0.43 0.40 -20.82
CA HIS A 65 -1.53 1.31 -21.17
C HIS A 65 -2.00 2.17 -19.99
N LYS A 66 -1.90 1.65 -18.78
CA LYS A 66 -2.36 2.37 -17.57
C LYS A 66 -1.60 1.90 -16.35
N VAL A 67 -1.30 2.83 -15.45
CA VAL A 67 -0.76 2.56 -14.11
C VAL A 67 -1.59 3.31 -13.08
N VAL A 68 -2.06 2.62 -12.07
CA VAL A 68 -2.88 3.16 -10.97
C VAL A 68 -2.23 2.82 -9.65
N LEU A 69 -2.00 3.84 -8.83
CA LEU A 69 -1.60 3.68 -7.43
C LEU A 69 -2.85 3.43 -6.58
N PHE A 70 -2.81 2.41 -5.72
CA PHE A 70 -3.91 2.09 -4.80
C PHE A 70 -3.36 1.63 -3.44
N GLY A 71 -4.22 1.09 -2.58
CA GLY A 71 -3.81 0.59 -1.27
C GLY A 71 -3.59 1.68 -0.23
N SER A 72 -2.73 1.43 0.75
CA SER A 72 -2.56 2.31 1.91
C SER A 72 -1.86 3.63 1.58
N VAL A 73 -0.98 3.63 0.58
CA VAL A 73 -0.22 4.84 0.17
C VAL A 73 -1.11 5.87 -0.51
N SER A 74 -2.14 5.44 -1.27
CA SER A 74 -3.08 6.33 -1.96
C SER A 74 -4.15 6.93 -1.01
N LYS A 75 -4.51 6.22 0.05
CA LYS A 75 -5.54 6.66 1.00
C LYS A 75 -5.09 7.87 1.83
N PRO A 76 -6.00 8.73 2.29
CA PRO A 76 -5.68 9.72 3.31
C PRO A 76 -5.08 9.07 4.54
N PRO A 77 -4.10 9.72 5.19
CA PRO A 77 -3.57 9.21 6.44
C PRO A 77 -4.65 9.20 7.52
N PHE A 78 -4.69 8.15 8.31
CA PHE A 78 -5.56 8.07 9.49
C PHE A 78 -4.72 7.64 10.70
N LYS A 79 -5.24 7.97 11.90
CA LYS A 79 -4.56 7.62 13.15
C LYS A 79 -5.15 6.34 13.73
N GLU A 80 -4.26 5.49 14.24
CA GLU A 80 -4.60 4.25 14.94
C GLU A 80 -3.84 4.14 16.26
N MET A 81 -4.25 3.20 17.08
CA MET A 81 -3.56 2.96 18.37
C MET A 81 -2.12 2.53 18.11
N SER A 82 -1.18 3.12 18.86
CA SER A 82 0.24 2.81 18.70
C SER A 82 0.51 1.29 18.84
N PRO A 83 1.31 0.68 17.96
CA PRO A 83 1.76 -0.69 18.12
C PRO A 83 2.67 -0.87 19.34
N ILE A 84 3.29 0.20 19.80
CA ILE A 84 4.16 0.21 20.98
C ILE A 84 3.31 0.10 22.23
N ARG A 85 3.49 -1.00 22.99
CA ARG A 85 2.64 -1.33 24.15
C ARG A 85 2.54 -0.17 25.16
N ARG A 86 3.66 0.49 25.48
CA ARG A 86 3.71 1.60 26.43
C ARG A 86 2.83 2.76 25.97
N LEU A 87 2.99 3.21 24.72
CA LEU A 87 2.22 4.31 24.16
C LEU A 87 0.73 3.96 23.98
N ARG A 88 0.43 2.69 23.69
CA ARG A 88 -0.97 2.22 23.62
C ARG A 88 -1.68 2.32 24.97
N GLN A 89 -0.95 2.13 26.08
CA GLN A 89 -1.53 2.27 27.44
C GLN A 89 -1.86 3.73 27.79
N THR A 90 -1.21 4.71 27.14
CA THR A 90 -1.54 6.14 27.30
C THR A 90 -2.74 6.59 26.46
N GLY A 91 -3.24 5.75 25.55
CA GLY A 91 -4.30 6.12 24.60
C GLY A 91 -3.81 6.93 23.39
N LEU A 92 -2.51 7.22 23.30
CA LEU A 92 -1.95 7.99 22.20
C LEU A 92 -2.01 7.23 20.88
N LYS A 93 -2.44 7.94 19.82
CA LYS A 93 -2.56 7.42 18.46
C LYS A 93 -1.42 7.91 17.60
N VAL A 94 -0.96 7.04 16.71
CA VAL A 94 0.03 7.34 15.66
C VAL A 94 -0.61 7.27 14.28
N TRP A 95 0.04 7.84 13.26
CA TRP A 95 -0.38 7.63 11.89
C TRP A 95 -0.28 6.15 11.51
N HIS A 96 -1.23 5.68 10.70
CA HIS A 96 -1.14 4.35 10.08
C HIS A 96 0.08 4.26 9.18
N GLU A 97 0.90 3.22 9.36
CA GLU A 97 2.10 3.00 8.59
C GLU A 97 1.80 2.24 7.29
N SER A 98 2.01 2.90 6.16
CA SER A 98 2.05 2.22 4.86
C SER A 98 3.33 1.37 4.76
N LYS A 99 3.18 0.12 4.30
CA LYS A 99 4.31 -0.82 4.19
C LYS A 99 4.84 -0.93 2.78
N ASP A 100 3.94 -0.95 1.80
CA ASP A 100 4.23 -1.28 0.41
C ASP A 100 3.54 -0.30 -0.53
N VAL A 101 4.02 -0.22 -1.76
CA VAL A 101 3.41 0.48 -2.89
C VAL A 101 2.65 -0.53 -3.72
N ASP A 102 1.36 -0.35 -3.85
CA ASP A 102 0.50 -1.19 -4.67
C ASP A 102 0.20 -0.50 -6.00
N LEU A 103 0.63 -1.08 -7.11
CA LEU A 103 0.40 -0.58 -8.47
C LEU A 103 -0.40 -1.58 -9.28
N ALA A 104 -1.53 -1.15 -9.83
CA ALA A 104 -2.25 -1.88 -10.85
C ALA A 104 -1.79 -1.41 -12.22
N VAL A 105 -1.38 -2.35 -13.08
CA VAL A 105 -0.73 -2.06 -14.36
C VAL A 105 -1.44 -2.83 -15.47
N TRP A 106 -2.06 -2.11 -16.39
CA TRP A 106 -2.70 -2.69 -17.57
C TRP A 106 -1.69 -2.87 -18.68
N VAL A 107 -1.57 -4.11 -19.16
CA VAL A 107 -0.62 -4.50 -20.19
C VAL A 107 -1.31 -5.28 -21.31
N SER A 108 -0.87 -5.07 -22.55
CA SER A 108 -1.30 -5.84 -23.72
C SER A 108 -0.42 -7.05 -24.02
N ASP A 109 0.79 -7.12 -23.42
CA ASP A 109 1.76 -8.20 -23.68
C ASP A 109 2.39 -8.71 -22.37
N LEU A 110 2.03 -9.93 -22.00
CA LEU A 110 2.58 -10.61 -20.81
C LEU A 110 3.86 -11.41 -21.11
N THR A 111 4.33 -11.44 -22.35
CA THR A 111 5.60 -12.13 -22.67
C THR A 111 6.82 -11.28 -22.30
N ARG A 112 6.61 -9.98 -22.08
CA ARG A 112 7.66 -8.97 -21.83
C ARG A 112 7.83 -8.61 -20.35
N LEU A 113 7.59 -9.56 -19.44
CA LEU A 113 7.71 -9.31 -17.98
C LEU A 113 9.11 -8.87 -17.56
N ASP A 114 10.15 -9.30 -18.27
CA ASP A 114 11.52 -8.83 -18.04
C ASP A 114 11.69 -7.34 -18.24
N ALA A 115 11.01 -6.75 -19.23
CA ALA A 115 11.04 -5.31 -19.46
C ALA A 115 10.41 -4.54 -18.31
N LEU A 116 9.27 -5.01 -17.77
CA LEU A 116 8.65 -4.44 -16.57
C LEU A 116 9.58 -4.54 -15.36
N ARG A 117 10.20 -5.70 -15.17
CA ARG A 117 11.14 -5.91 -14.06
C ARG A 117 12.33 -4.95 -14.13
N LEU A 118 12.92 -4.79 -15.31
CA LEU A 118 14.04 -3.87 -15.53
C LEU A 118 13.62 -2.41 -15.33
N ALA A 119 12.43 -2.03 -15.80
CA ALA A 119 11.88 -0.69 -15.63
C ALA A 119 11.64 -0.39 -14.13
N ARG A 120 11.03 -1.32 -13.37
CA ARG A 120 10.91 -1.20 -11.91
C ARG A 120 12.28 -1.05 -11.24
N SER A 121 13.27 -1.85 -11.64
CA SER A 121 14.63 -1.75 -11.08
C SER A 121 15.26 -0.38 -11.33
N ARG A 122 15.13 0.17 -12.54
CA ARG A 122 15.62 1.53 -12.85
C ARG A 122 14.93 2.59 -11.98
N ALA A 123 13.61 2.49 -11.83
CA ALA A 123 12.84 3.41 -11.01
C ALA A 123 13.27 3.38 -9.54
N VAL A 124 13.40 2.18 -8.95
CA VAL A 124 13.84 2.02 -7.56
C VAL A 124 15.28 2.52 -7.37
N ASN A 125 16.19 2.25 -8.29
CA ASN A 125 17.56 2.77 -8.22
C ASN A 125 17.58 4.30 -8.34
N ARG A 126 16.77 4.88 -9.22
CA ARG A 126 16.62 6.34 -9.33
C ARG A 126 16.06 6.93 -8.03
N HIS A 127 15.07 6.30 -7.43
CA HIS A 127 14.54 6.69 -6.14
C HIS A 127 15.64 6.72 -5.07
N GLN A 128 16.48 5.68 -4.97
CA GLN A 128 17.60 5.63 -4.02
C GLN A 128 18.57 6.82 -4.22
N THR A 129 18.79 7.24 -5.45
CA THR A 129 19.63 8.41 -5.75
C THR A 129 18.94 9.72 -5.36
N GLU A 130 17.63 9.86 -5.64
CA GLU A 130 16.87 11.09 -5.32
C GLU A 130 16.70 11.34 -3.82
N ILE A 131 16.69 10.27 -3.00
CA ILE A 131 16.51 10.40 -1.55
C ILE A 131 17.82 10.65 -0.78
N GLY A 132 18.99 10.61 -1.46
CA GLY A 132 20.31 10.67 -0.82
C GLY A 132 20.49 11.79 0.20
N ASP A 133 19.85 12.94 -0.03
CA ASP A 133 19.91 14.12 0.86
C ASP A 133 18.63 14.32 1.70
N ARG A 134 17.65 13.42 1.59
CA ARG A 134 16.37 13.49 2.31
C ARG A 134 16.35 12.49 3.45
N LEU A 135 15.67 12.85 4.54
CA LEU A 135 15.41 11.93 5.67
C LEU A 135 14.32 10.88 5.32
N TRP A 136 14.26 10.48 4.06
CA TRP A 136 13.32 9.47 3.58
C TRP A 136 13.99 8.10 3.60
N PRO A 137 13.27 7.06 4.07
CA PRO A 137 13.80 5.71 3.98
C PRO A 137 13.82 5.23 2.53
N GLY A 138 14.83 4.43 2.18
CA GLY A 138 14.88 3.77 0.89
C GLY A 138 13.72 2.78 0.71
N VAL A 139 13.23 2.65 -0.51
CA VAL A 139 12.18 1.69 -0.87
C VAL A 139 12.83 0.52 -1.63
N PRO A 140 12.91 -0.67 -1.03
CA PRO A 140 13.45 -1.84 -1.72
C PRO A 140 12.45 -2.42 -2.72
N HIS A 141 12.94 -3.20 -3.68
CA HIS A 141 12.13 -3.77 -4.76
C HIS A 141 10.92 -4.58 -4.28
N HIS A 142 11.04 -5.28 -3.16
CA HIS A 142 9.97 -6.11 -2.61
C HIS A 142 8.84 -5.31 -1.94
N GLN A 143 9.04 -4.00 -1.77
CA GLN A 143 7.98 -3.09 -1.30
C GLN A 143 7.23 -2.40 -2.46
N VAL A 144 7.48 -2.80 -3.70
CA VAL A 144 6.73 -2.31 -4.87
C VAL A 144 6.02 -3.48 -5.51
N ASP A 145 4.76 -3.66 -5.12
CA ASP A 145 3.89 -4.69 -5.68
C ASP A 145 3.24 -4.21 -6.98
N VAL A 146 3.35 -5.03 -8.02
CA VAL A 146 2.86 -4.71 -9.36
C VAL A 146 1.84 -5.77 -9.76
N PHE A 147 0.57 -5.40 -9.69
CA PHE A 147 -0.58 -6.23 -10.07
C PHE A 147 -0.85 -6.05 -11.56
N LEU A 148 -0.64 -7.09 -12.32
CA LEU A 148 -0.81 -7.07 -13.77
C LEU A 148 -2.24 -7.37 -14.17
N LEU A 149 -2.80 -6.51 -15.01
CA LEU A 149 -4.14 -6.60 -15.57
C LEU A 149 -4.06 -6.62 -17.09
N GLU A 150 -4.96 -7.36 -17.69
CA GLU A 150 -5.08 -7.41 -19.14
C GLU A 150 -5.84 -6.19 -19.65
N GLU A 151 -5.27 -5.53 -20.63
CA GLU A 151 -5.90 -4.38 -21.28
C GLU A 151 -7.31 -4.73 -21.80
N GLY A 152 -8.25 -3.81 -21.65
CA GLY A 152 -9.62 -3.93 -22.14
C GLY A 152 -10.52 -4.86 -21.36
N THR A 153 -9.98 -5.77 -20.53
CA THR A 153 -10.79 -6.77 -19.79
C THR A 153 -10.75 -6.58 -18.27
N ASN A 154 -9.78 -5.81 -17.75
CA ASN A 154 -9.49 -5.71 -16.31
C ASN A 154 -9.20 -7.06 -15.62
N ARG A 155 -8.95 -8.10 -16.38
CA ARG A 155 -8.65 -9.43 -15.84
C ARG A 155 -7.30 -9.42 -15.14
N TYR A 156 -7.29 -9.76 -13.86
CA TYR A 156 -6.05 -9.95 -13.12
C TYR A 156 -5.27 -11.16 -13.65
N ARG A 157 -3.98 -10.94 -13.92
CA ARG A 157 -3.09 -11.95 -14.52
C ARG A 157 -2.01 -12.44 -13.55
N GLY A 158 -1.80 -11.73 -12.46
CA GLY A 158 -0.82 -12.05 -11.43
C GLY A 158 0.03 -10.85 -11.02
N ASN A 159 0.92 -11.03 -10.06
CA ASN A 159 1.87 -10.03 -9.62
C ASN A 159 3.25 -10.25 -10.25
N LEU A 160 3.91 -9.17 -10.61
CA LEU A 160 5.28 -9.19 -11.07
C LEU A 160 6.21 -9.63 -9.93
N CYS A 161 6.95 -10.70 -10.13
CA CYS A 161 7.86 -11.27 -9.13
C CYS A 161 8.88 -10.22 -8.66
N SER A 162 9.17 -10.21 -7.35
CA SER A 162 10.16 -9.30 -6.74
C SER A 162 11.61 -9.73 -6.98
N TYR A 163 11.84 -10.97 -7.34
CA TYR A 163 13.20 -11.48 -7.57
C TYR A 163 13.83 -10.87 -8.82
N GLY A 164 15.13 -10.60 -8.74
CA GLY A 164 15.91 -10.10 -9.87
C GLY A 164 16.04 -11.11 -11.03
N THR A 165 16.06 -12.40 -10.70
CA THR A 165 16.01 -13.51 -11.64
C THR A 165 14.91 -14.46 -11.21
N CYS A 166 14.16 -15.03 -12.14
CA CYS A 166 13.11 -15.98 -11.77
C CYS A 166 13.72 -17.17 -11.02
N PRO A 167 13.36 -17.40 -9.74
CA PRO A 167 13.90 -18.50 -8.97
C PRO A 167 13.30 -19.86 -9.40
N LYS A 168 12.27 -19.85 -10.26
CA LYS A 168 11.55 -21.05 -10.70
C LYS A 168 12.43 -22.07 -11.41
N GLY A 169 13.52 -21.62 -12.02
CA GLY A 169 14.53 -22.52 -12.58
C GLY A 169 15.46 -23.16 -11.55
N LYS A 170 15.29 -22.83 -10.25
CA LYS A 170 16.08 -23.36 -9.16
C LYS A 170 15.26 -24.40 -8.38
N PRO A 171 15.86 -25.53 -7.99
CA PRO A 171 15.16 -26.55 -7.20
C PRO A 171 14.63 -26.03 -5.87
N GLU A 172 15.27 -24.98 -5.32
CA GLU A 172 14.95 -24.40 -4.01
C GLU A 172 13.81 -23.37 -4.07
N CYS A 173 13.29 -23.04 -5.25
CA CYS A 173 12.19 -22.08 -5.33
C CYS A 173 10.88 -22.71 -4.84
N ASN A 174 10.55 -22.41 -3.58
CA ASN A 174 9.31 -22.82 -2.94
C ASN A 174 8.34 -21.64 -2.79
N GLU A 175 8.44 -20.61 -3.65
CA GLU A 175 7.58 -19.44 -3.56
C GLU A 175 6.11 -19.80 -3.74
N PRO A 176 5.26 -19.58 -2.71
CA PRO A 176 3.82 -19.79 -2.82
C PRO A 176 3.21 -18.90 -3.91
N GLY A 177 2.24 -19.41 -4.63
CA GLY A 177 1.55 -18.67 -5.68
C GLY A 177 2.40 -18.39 -6.93
N CYS A 178 3.57 -19.02 -7.10
CA CYS A 178 4.34 -18.91 -8.33
C CYS A 178 3.60 -19.60 -9.48
N GLY A 179 3.17 -18.80 -10.48
CA GLY A 179 2.43 -19.27 -11.65
C GLY A 179 3.24 -20.15 -12.60
N ALA A 180 2.59 -20.65 -13.65
CA ALA A 180 3.25 -21.39 -14.71
C ALA A 180 4.23 -20.54 -15.52
N GLN A 181 3.98 -19.25 -15.63
CA GLN A 181 4.81 -18.28 -16.33
C GLN A 181 5.93 -17.75 -15.44
N PRO A 182 7.19 -17.77 -15.89
CA PRO A 182 8.30 -17.17 -15.16
C PRO A 182 8.03 -15.69 -14.82
N LEU A 183 8.51 -15.24 -13.66
CA LEU A 183 8.35 -13.88 -13.14
C LEU A 183 6.92 -13.45 -12.80
N LEU A 184 5.95 -14.34 -12.88
CA LEU A 184 4.56 -14.09 -12.53
C LEU A 184 4.14 -14.91 -11.31
N ARG A 185 3.67 -14.23 -10.26
CA ARG A 185 3.10 -14.83 -9.05
C ARG A 185 1.59 -14.72 -9.09
N ILE A 186 0.90 -15.76 -8.67
CA ILE A 186 -0.55 -15.72 -8.49
C ILE A 186 -0.83 -15.75 -6.98
N TYR A 187 -1.50 -14.74 -6.48
CA TYR A 187 -2.04 -14.76 -5.12
C TYR A 187 -3.36 -15.51 -5.12
N GLU A 188 -3.41 -16.63 -4.41
CA GLU A 188 -4.63 -17.40 -4.24
C GLU A 188 -5.69 -16.55 -3.51
N GLY A 189 -6.92 -16.59 -4.02
CA GLY A 189 -8.05 -15.84 -3.44
C GLY A 189 -8.03 -14.32 -3.71
N PHE A 190 -7.03 -13.80 -4.43
CA PHE A 190 -7.07 -12.41 -4.88
C PHE A 190 -8.03 -12.29 -6.08
N HIS A 191 -9.07 -11.49 -5.90
CA HIS A 191 -9.97 -11.09 -6.97
C HIS A 191 -9.83 -9.58 -7.19
N PHE A 192 -9.44 -9.20 -8.41
CA PHE A 192 -9.46 -7.82 -8.80
C PHE A 192 -10.90 -7.45 -9.21
N ASP A 193 -11.52 -6.58 -8.45
CA ASP A 193 -12.78 -5.96 -8.83
C ASP A 193 -12.49 -4.54 -9.31
N PRO A 194 -12.67 -4.22 -10.61
CA PRO A 194 -12.40 -2.91 -11.15
C PRO A 194 -13.29 -1.80 -10.55
N MET A 195 -14.39 -2.18 -9.91
CA MET A 195 -15.35 -1.25 -9.31
C MET A 195 -15.13 -1.04 -7.81
N ALA A 196 -14.52 -2.00 -7.11
CA ALA A 196 -14.40 -1.99 -5.66
C ALA A 196 -12.96 -1.83 -5.11
N PRO A 197 -11.90 -2.39 -5.70
CA PRO A 197 -10.63 -2.54 -4.99
C PRO A 197 -9.81 -1.27 -4.92
N PHE A 198 -9.99 -0.36 -5.86
CA PHE A 198 -9.21 0.88 -5.80
C PHE A 198 -9.90 1.94 -4.97
N GLY A 199 -11.21 1.79 -4.72
CA GLY A 199 -11.98 2.71 -3.91
C GLY A 199 -11.84 4.17 -4.37
N GLU A 200 -12.38 5.05 -3.57
CA GLU A 200 -12.37 6.50 -3.72
C GLU A 200 -10.95 7.11 -3.85
N TYR A 201 -9.90 6.38 -3.44
CA TYR A 201 -8.54 6.90 -3.33
C TYR A 201 -7.54 6.33 -4.34
N ALA A 202 -8.01 5.58 -5.33
CA ALA A 202 -7.14 5.12 -6.40
C ALA A 202 -6.73 6.29 -7.31
N GLU A 203 -5.45 6.38 -7.63
CA GLU A 203 -4.89 7.49 -8.38
C GLU A 203 -4.25 6.98 -9.68
N VAL A 204 -4.69 7.54 -10.80
CA VAL A 204 -4.09 7.25 -12.10
C VAL A 204 -2.77 8.00 -12.22
N LEU A 205 -1.65 7.27 -12.22
CA LEU A 205 -0.31 7.82 -12.39
C LEU A 205 0.11 7.92 -13.86
N PHE A 206 -0.42 7.04 -14.69
CA PHE A 206 -0.14 7.01 -16.14
C PHE A 206 -1.32 6.43 -16.92
N VAL A 207 -1.60 7.01 -18.10
CA VAL A 207 -2.53 6.49 -19.10
C VAL A 207 -2.01 6.86 -20.51
N ARG A 208 -2.14 5.92 -21.45
CA ARG A 208 -1.77 6.09 -22.86
C ARG A 208 -3.01 6.25 -23.71
#